data_6b3939ccb768734ea61cfff1743c8c95
#
_entry.id   6b3939ccb768734ea61cfff1743c8c95
#
_cell.length_a   1.000
_cell.length_b   1.000
_cell.length_c   1.000
_cell.angle_alpha   90.00
_cell.angle_beta   90.00
_cell.angle_gamma   90.00
#
_symmetry.space_group_name_H-M   'P 1'
#
loop_
_entity.id
_entity.type
_entity.pdbx_description
1 polymer ?
#
loop_
_entity_poly.entity_id
_entity_poly.type
_entity_poly.pdbx_seq_one_letter_code
_entity_poly.pdbx_strand_id
1 'polypeptide(L)'
;MEEFKQYIISLYQDIPQEVYEGLLSVLCVGTTLLIAWKGFKTGLRYSAFLLLVEYVFLLFCSTVIFRTPGETRHYDFHPFWSYDRPELLIENIMNVVVFVPVGFLLGFRIQDSSFTIRKALLVALMGCGISILIEALQFFFMRGFSEVDDVMHNTLGCLIGWFLVKGSLTKVRAT
;
A
#
# COMPACT_ATOMS: atom_id res chain seq x y z
N MET A 1 -17.55 5.26 -21.00
CA MET A 1 -16.92 5.06 -19.68
C MET A 1 -17.72 4.07 -18.82
N GLU A 2 -19.04 4.14 -18.79
CA GLU A 2 -19.89 3.15 -18.09
C GLU A 2 -19.81 1.75 -18.73
N GLU A 3 -19.77 1.62 -20.06
CA GLU A 3 -19.64 0.33 -20.75
C GLU A 3 -18.32 -0.38 -20.41
N PHE A 4 -17.20 0.36 -20.38
CA PHE A 4 -15.91 -0.19 -19.98
C PHE A 4 -15.91 -0.66 -18.51
N LYS A 5 -16.55 0.10 -17.64
CA LYS A 5 -16.72 -0.25 -16.23
C LYS A 5 -17.58 -1.51 -16.06
N GLN A 6 -18.71 -1.61 -16.78
CA GLN A 6 -19.55 -2.79 -16.77
C GLN A 6 -18.81 -4.02 -17.33
N TYR A 7 -18.02 -3.85 -18.37
CA TYR A 7 -17.17 -4.92 -18.91
C TYR A 7 -16.16 -5.41 -17.87
N ILE A 8 -15.47 -4.49 -17.17
CA ILE A 8 -14.53 -4.87 -16.10
C ILE A 8 -15.25 -5.60 -14.97
N ILE A 9 -16.42 -5.12 -14.53
CA ILE A 9 -17.21 -5.78 -13.48
C ILE A 9 -17.62 -7.19 -13.92
N SER A 10 -18.08 -7.38 -15.16
CA SER A 10 -18.50 -8.69 -15.66
C SER A 10 -17.38 -9.71 -15.72
N LEU A 11 -16.12 -9.28 -15.95
CA LEU A 11 -14.96 -10.18 -15.93
C LEU A 11 -14.69 -10.81 -14.56
N TYR A 12 -15.17 -10.18 -13.48
CA TYR A 12 -14.93 -10.64 -12.11
C TYR A 12 -16.13 -11.39 -11.49
N GLN A 13 -17.34 -11.24 -12.04
CA GLN A 13 -18.55 -11.82 -11.45
C GLN A 13 -18.60 -13.37 -11.56
N ASP A 14 -17.93 -13.94 -12.56
CA ASP A 14 -18.01 -15.37 -12.86
C ASP A 14 -16.95 -16.22 -12.16
N ILE A 15 -15.96 -15.59 -11.50
CA ILE A 15 -14.90 -16.33 -10.81
C ILE A 15 -15.10 -16.21 -9.30
N PRO A 16 -15.21 -17.33 -8.57
CA PRO A 16 -15.33 -17.30 -7.11
C PRO A 16 -14.16 -16.56 -6.44
N GLN A 17 -14.44 -15.77 -5.43
CA GLN A 17 -13.47 -14.95 -4.72
C GLN A 17 -12.28 -15.79 -4.20
N GLU A 18 -12.55 -17.00 -3.72
CA GLU A 18 -11.54 -17.91 -3.20
C GLU A 18 -10.50 -18.31 -4.28
N VAL A 19 -10.91 -18.36 -5.55
CA VAL A 19 -10.00 -18.69 -6.66
C VAL A 19 -9.02 -17.55 -6.91
N TYR A 20 -9.48 -16.29 -6.87
CA TYR A 20 -8.59 -15.13 -7.00
C TYR A 20 -7.62 -15.05 -5.83
N GLU A 21 -8.12 -15.21 -4.61
CA GLU A 21 -7.29 -15.17 -3.40
C GLU A 21 -6.25 -16.30 -3.41
N GLY A 22 -6.65 -17.49 -3.83
CA GLY A 22 -5.75 -18.64 -3.97
C GLY A 22 -4.66 -18.39 -5.02
N LEU A 23 -5.03 -17.96 -6.22
CA LEU A 23 -4.09 -17.65 -7.31
C LEU A 23 -3.13 -16.53 -6.91
N LEU A 24 -3.64 -15.47 -6.28
CA LEU A 24 -2.83 -14.36 -5.82
C LEU A 24 -1.85 -14.80 -4.73
N SER A 25 -2.31 -15.62 -3.78
CA SER A 25 -1.46 -16.16 -2.72
C SER A 25 -0.32 -17.02 -3.29
N VAL A 26 -0.60 -17.88 -4.25
CA VAL A 26 0.43 -18.69 -4.93
C VAL A 26 1.41 -17.82 -5.70
N LEU A 27 0.91 -16.81 -6.42
CA LEU A 27 1.75 -15.85 -7.14
C LEU A 27 2.68 -15.10 -6.19
N CYS A 28 2.15 -14.61 -5.07
CA CYS A 28 2.91 -13.84 -4.09
C CYS A 28 3.97 -14.69 -3.38
N VAL A 29 3.62 -15.90 -2.96
CA VAL A 29 4.61 -16.83 -2.37
C VAL A 29 5.69 -17.17 -3.39
N GLY A 30 5.32 -17.46 -4.64
CA GLY A 30 6.26 -17.80 -5.70
C GLY A 30 7.20 -16.63 -6.03
N THR A 31 6.67 -15.43 -6.18
CA THR A 31 7.48 -14.22 -6.46
C THR A 31 8.36 -13.85 -5.28
N THR A 32 7.87 -13.93 -4.04
CA THR A 32 8.68 -13.69 -2.83
C THR A 32 9.84 -14.68 -2.73
N LEU A 33 9.61 -15.97 -2.99
CA LEU A 33 10.67 -16.97 -3.03
C LEU A 33 11.68 -16.71 -4.13
N LEU A 34 11.23 -16.33 -5.33
CA LEU A 34 12.12 -15.96 -6.44
C LEU A 34 12.95 -14.72 -6.14
N ILE A 35 12.35 -13.70 -5.50
CA ILE A 35 13.03 -12.48 -5.08
C ILE A 35 14.06 -12.79 -4.00
N ALA A 36 13.72 -13.62 -3.01
CA ALA A 36 14.64 -14.05 -1.98
C ALA A 36 15.83 -14.80 -2.58
N TRP A 37 15.57 -15.75 -3.47
CA TRP A 37 16.63 -16.52 -4.15
C TRP A 37 17.55 -15.65 -5.02
N LYS A 38 17.00 -14.73 -5.82
CA LYS A 38 17.78 -13.76 -6.61
C LYS A 38 18.43 -12.70 -5.75
N GLY A 39 17.80 -12.30 -4.65
CA GLY A 39 18.29 -11.25 -3.75
C GLY A 39 19.67 -11.57 -3.16
N PHE A 40 19.96 -12.84 -2.90
CA PHE A 40 21.31 -13.29 -2.52
C PHE A 40 22.37 -13.01 -3.61
N LYS A 41 21.95 -12.88 -4.88
CA LYS A 41 22.86 -12.65 -6.02
C LYS A 41 22.88 -11.20 -6.51
N THR A 42 21.76 -10.48 -6.43
CA THR A 42 21.59 -9.15 -7.06
C THR A 42 21.64 -7.96 -6.09
N GLY A 43 21.64 -8.25 -4.78
CA GLY A 43 21.74 -7.22 -3.75
C GLY A 43 20.40 -6.71 -3.21
N LEU A 44 20.48 -6.24 -1.97
CA LEU A 44 19.33 -5.88 -1.13
C LEU A 44 18.43 -4.79 -1.75
N ARG A 45 19.02 -3.83 -2.47
CA ARG A 45 18.26 -2.72 -3.08
C ARG A 45 17.30 -3.17 -4.16
N TYR A 46 17.74 -4.13 -4.99
CA TYR A 46 16.92 -4.65 -6.07
C TYR A 46 15.79 -5.52 -5.52
N SER A 47 16.10 -6.37 -4.54
CA SER A 47 15.10 -7.20 -3.86
C SER A 47 14.05 -6.36 -3.15
N ALA A 48 14.45 -5.30 -2.44
CA ALA A 48 13.52 -4.38 -1.79
C ALA A 48 12.60 -3.67 -2.80
N PHE A 49 13.10 -3.33 -3.98
CA PHE A 49 12.26 -2.74 -5.03
C PHE A 49 11.22 -3.73 -5.56
N LEU A 50 11.61 -4.97 -5.83
CA LEU A 50 10.67 -6.00 -6.30
C LEU A 50 9.61 -6.32 -5.24
N LEU A 51 10.01 -6.45 -3.97
CA LEU A 51 9.08 -6.65 -2.85
C LEU A 51 8.13 -5.46 -2.68
N LEU A 52 8.62 -4.23 -2.91
CA LEU A 52 7.77 -3.03 -2.87
C LEU A 52 6.70 -3.08 -3.95
N VAL A 53 7.07 -3.41 -5.19
CA VAL A 53 6.12 -3.53 -6.31
C VAL A 53 5.10 -4.61 -6.02
N GLU A 54 5.54 -5.77 -5.54
CA GLU A 54 4.67 -6.88 -5.16
C GLU A 54 3.71 -6.47 -4.04
N TYR A 55 4.21 -5.83 -2.98
CA TYR A 55 3.42 -5.40 -1.85
C TYR A 55 2.36 -4.34 -2.24
N VAL A 56 2.75 -3.34 -3.03
CA VAL A 56 1.82 -2.32 -3.53
C VAL A 56 0.74 -2.96 -4.43
N PHE A 57 1.11 -3.95 -5.24
CA PHE A 57 0.15 -4.71 -6.04
C PHE A 57 -0.83 -5.49 -5.14
N LEU A 58 -0.35 -6.13 -4.06
CA LEU A 58 -1.21 -6.79 -3.07
C LEU A 58 -2.16 -5.83 -2.38
N LEU A 59 -1.67 -4.65 -1.97
CA LEU A 59 -2.52 -3.60 -1.40
C LEU A 59 -3.63 -3.21 -2.38
N PHE A 60 -3.27 -2.98 -3.64
CA PHE A 60 -4.25 -2.67 -4.67
C PHE A 60 -5.29 -3.78 -4.84
N CYS A 61 -4.86 -5.04 -4.89
CA CYS A 61 -5.77 -6.17 -5.00
C CYS A 61 -6.72 -6.25 -3.80
N SER A 62 -6.21 -6.15 -2.57
CA SER A 62 -7.01 -6.27 -1.36
C SER A 62 -7.98 -5.11 -1.15
N THR A 63 -7.57 -3.89 -1.54
CA THR A 63 -8.36 -2.67 -1.27
C THR A 63 -9.29 -2.30 -2.42
N VAL A 64 -8.99 -2.70 -3.66
CA VAL A 64 -9.79 -2.34 -4.84
C VAL A 64 -10.39 -3.57 -5.51
N ILE A 65 -9.59 -4.61 -5.85
CA ILE A 65 -10.08 -5.72 -6.68
C ILE A 65 -11.03 -6.63 -5.89
N PHE A 66 -10.66 -7.02 -4.67
CA PHE A 66 -11.44 -7.98 -3.86
C PHE A 66 -12.58 -7.35 -3.05
N ARG A 67 -12.65 -6.02 -2.97
CA ARG A 67 -13.82 -5.39 -2.36
C ARG A 67 -15.03 -5.50 -3.29
N THR A 68 -16.18 -5.87 -2.73
CA THR A 68 -17.44 -5.90 -3.46
C THR A 68 -17.86 -4.49 -3.88
N PRO A 69 -18.28 -4.29 -5.14
CA PRO A 69 -18.78 -2.98 -5.57
C PRO A 69 -20.02 -2.58 -4.78
N GLY A 70 -20.07 -1.33 -4.33
CA GLY A 70 -21.28 -0.73 -3.76
C GLY A 70 -22.25 -0.23 -4.83
N GLU A 71 -23.47 0.11 -4.43
CA GLU A 71 -24.47 0.69 -5.32
C GLU A 71 -24.23 2.18 -5.61
N THR A 72 -23.57 2.87 -4.66
CA THR A 72 -23.30 4.31 -4.72
C THR A 72 -21.85 4.63 -4.38
N ARG A 73 -21.42 5.83 -4.81
CA ARG A 73 -20.10 6.34 -4.42
C ARG A 73 -20.18 6.95 -3.03
N HIS A 74 -19.32 6.47 -2.14
CA HIS A 74 -19.16 7.04 -0.82
C HIS A 74 -17.81 7.73 -0.74
N TYR A 75 -17.77 8.97 -0.22
CA TYR A 75 -16.53 9.71 -0.03
C TYR A 75 -16.68 10.75 1.06
N ASP A 76 -15.60 11.04 1.76
CA ASP A 76 -15.48 12.20 2.63
C ASP A 76 -14.12 12.87 2.43
N PHE A 77 -14.13 14.13 2.06
CA PHE A 77 -12.93 14.93 1.84
C PHE A 77 -12.68 15.96 2.96
N HIS A 78 -13.39 15.84 4.09
CA HIS A 78 -13.13 16.67 5.25
C HIS A 78 -12.02 16.03 6.10
N PRO A 79 -10.85 16.70 6.25
CA PRO A 79 -9.78 16.18 7.08
C PRO A 79 -10.23 16.02 8.54
N PHE A 80 -9.80 14.92 9.16
CA PHE A 80 -10.05 14.59 10.56
C PHE A 80 -11.51 14.24 10.92
N TRP A 81 -12.38 13.99 9.94
CA TRP A 81 -13.75 13.61 10.19
C TRP A 81 -13.89 12.27 10.93
N SER A 82 -12.95 11.34 10.71
CA SER A 82 -12.91 10.02 11.33
C SER A 82 -12.57 10.08 12.83
N TYR A 83 -11.96 11.16 13.29
CA TYR A 83 -11.54 11.31 14.69
C TYR A 83 -12.70 11.56 15.66
N ASP A 84 -13.81 12.04 15.16
CA ASP A 84 -15.05 12.19 15.94
C ASP A 84 -15.83 10.88 16.06
N ARG A 85 -15.31 9.79 15.51
CA ARG A 85 -15.94 8.47 15.44
C ARG A 85 -15.04 7.38 16.04
N PRO A 86 -15.20 7.06 17.34
CA PRO A 86 -14.36 6.07 18.01
C PRO A 86 -14.39 4.68 17.38
N GLU A 87 -15.47 4.32 16.69
CA GLU A 87 -15.62 3.07 15.95
C GLU A 87 -14.63 2.92 14.79
N LEU A 88 -14.14 4.03 14.21
CA LEU A 88 -13.18 4.05 13.10
C LEU A 88 -11.71 4.01 13.57
N LEU A 89 -11.46 4.06 14.88
CA LEU A 89 -10.09 4.10 15.41
C LEU A 89 -9.23 2.91 14.93
N ILE A 90 -9.81 1.72 14.92
CA ILE A 90 -9.09 0.50 14.48
C ILE A 90 -8.77 0.60 12.99
N GLU A 91 -9.69 1.09 12.18
CA GLU A 91 -9.50 1.28 10.74
C GLU A 91 -8.38 2.30 10.47
N ASN A 92 -8.40 3.44 11.16
CA ASN A 92 -7.35 4.46 11.10
C ASN A 92 -5.97 3.89 11.46
N ILE A 93 -5.89 3.08 12.53
CA ILE A 93 -4.64 2.41 12.92
C ILE A 93 -4.20 1.40 11.85
N MET A 94 -5.12 0.62 11.31
CA MET A 94 -4.81 -0.37 10.26
C MET A 94 -4.29 0.29 8.99
N ASN A 95 -4.81 1.43 8.59
CA ASN A 95 -4.31 2.21 7.46
C ASN A 95 -2.85 2.62 7.68
N VAL A 96 -2.50 3.10 8.88
CA VAL A 96 -1.09 3.37 9.24
C VAL A 96 -0.25 2.09 9.14
N VAL A 97 -0.69 0.99 9.78
CA VAL A 97 0.07 -0.27 9.88
C VAL A 97 0.35 -0.87 8.51
N VAL A 98 -0.65 -0.87 7.63
CA VAL A 98 -0.58 -1.45 6.28
C VAL A 98 0.40 -0.68 5.38
N PHE A 99 0.65 0.60 5.62
CA PHE A 99 1.64 1.39 4.86
C PHE A 99 3.06 1.40 5.47
N VAL A 100 3.25 0.88 6.69
CA VAL A 100 4.60 0.72 7.27
C VAL A 100 5.53 -0.10 6.38
N PRO A 101 5.14 -1.28 5.80
CA PRO A 101 6.01 -2.01 4.89
C PRO A 101 6.39 -1.24 3.63
N VAL A 102 5.50 -0.40 3.09
CA VAL A 102 5.80 0.47 1.94
C VAL A 102 6.99 1.39 2.26
N GLY A 103 6.90 2.12 3.37
CA GLY A 103 7.96 3.02 3.81
C GLY A 103 9.26 2.30 4.16
N PHE A 104 9.15 1.13 4.79
CA PHE A 104 10.28 0.28 5.11
C PHE A 104 11.06 -0.16 3.86
N LEU A 105 10.37 -0.66 2.86
CA LEU A 105 10.97 -1.09 1.58
C LEU A 105 11.54 0.08 0.78
N LEU A 106 10.87 1.23 0.77
CA LEU A 106 11.41 2.48 0.22
C LEU A 106 12.68 2.91 0.93
N GLY A 107 12.75 2.74 2.25
CA GLY A 107 13.93 3.03 3.05
C GLY A 107 15.17 2.23 2.58
N PHE A 108 15.01 0.95 2.33
CA PHE A 108 16.08 0.12 1.76
C PHE A 108 16.48 0.54 0.34
N ARG A 109 15.55 1.01 -0.46
CA ARG A 109 15.84 1.48 -1.82
C ARG A 109 16.64 2.79 -1.83
N ILE A 110 16.31 3.72 -0.94
CA ILE A 110 16.95 5.05 -0.83
C ILE A 110 18.34 4.96 -0.17
N GLN A 111 18.59 3.96 0.62
CA GLN A 111 19.81 3.50 1.31
C GLN A 111 20.95 4.53 1.47
N ASP A 112 20.63 5.65 2.12
CA ASP A 112 21.63 6.63 2.52
C ASP A 112 21.42 6.97 4.00
N SER A 113 22.48 6.89 4.78
CA SER A 113 22.43 7.08 6.24
C SER A 113 22.16 8.53 6.66
N SER A 114 22.30 9.50 5.74
CA SER A 114 22.03 10.89 6.05
C SER A 114 20.52 11.15 6.16
N PHE A 115 20.10 11.67 7.33
CA PHE A 115 18.76 12.26 7.46
C PHE A 115 18.72 13.54 6.66
N THR A 116 17.84 13.60 5.70
CA THR A 116 17.56 14.82 4.96
C THR A 116 16.05 14.98 4.86
N ILE A 117 15.56 16.16 5.19
CA ILE A 117 14.14 16.49 5.05
C ILE A 117 13.61 16.19 3.63
N ARG A 118 14.45 16.39 2.62
CA ARG A 118 14.12 16.05 1.23
C ARG A 118 13.76 14.58 1.03
N LYS A 119 14.44 13.65 1.74
CA LYS A 119 14.14 12.21 1.65
C LYS A 119 12.86 11.86 2.38
N ALA A 120 12.61 12.47 3.55
CA ALA A 120 11.35 12.33 4.26
C ALA A 120 10.18 12.81 3.39
N LEU A 121 10.33 13.98 2.77
CA LEU A 121 9.33 14.52 1.84
C LEU A 121 9.12 13.60 0.62
N LEU A 122 10.19 13.04 0.06
CA LEU A 122 10.08 12.09 -1.06
C LEU A 122 9.29 10.85 -0.66
N VAL A 123 9.59 10.27 0.51
CA VAL A 123 8.87 9.09 1.03
C VAL A 123 7.41 9.44 1.31
N ALA A 124 7.14 10.58 1.92
CA ALA A 124 5.79 11.05 2.16
C ALA A 124 5.01 11.25 0.85
N LEU A 125 5.62 11.87 -0.16
CA LEU A 125 5.00 12.07 -1.47
C LEU A 125 4.73 10.74 -2.19
N MET A 126 5.63 9.76 -2.09
CA MET A 126 5.40 8.44 -2.67
C MET A 126 4.26 7.70 -1.96
N GLY A 127 4.25 7.69 -0.61
CA GLY A 127 3.16 7.09 0.17
C GLY A 127 1.81 7.76 -0.10
N CYS A 128 1.78 9.08 -0.10
CA CYS A 128 0.62 9.89 -0.44
C CYS A 128 0.11 9.59 -1.86
N GLY A 129 1.01 9.53 -2.85
CA GLY A 129 0.65 9.25 -4.23
C GLY A 129 0.06 7.86 -4.44
N ILE A 130 0.64 6.83 -3.78
CA ILE A 130 0.08 5.46 -3.80
C ILE A 130 -1.31 5.46 -3.16
N SER A 131 -1.47 6.11 -2.01
CA SER A 131 -2.75 6.17 -1.30
C SER A 131 -3.82 6.91 -2.12
N ILE A 132 -3.50 8.09 -2.67
CA ILE A 132 -4.44 8.83 -3.54
C ILE A 132 -4.87 7.97 -4.72
N LEU A 133 -3.96 7.21 -5.31
CA LEU A 133 -4.31 6.32 -6.43
C LEU A 133 -5.30 5.24 -5.97
N ILE A 134 -5.08 4.63 -4.81
CA ILE A 134 -5.99 3.63 -4.24
C ILE A 134 -7.37 4.26 -4.01
N GLU A 135 -7.44 5.40 -3.31
CA GLU A 135 -8.68 6.12 -3.02
C GLU A 135 -9.44 6.52 -4.29
N ALA A 136 -8.72 7.03 -5.29
CA ALA A 136 -9.31 7.38 -6.57
C ALA A 136 -9.92 6.17 -7.29
N LEU A 137 -9.24 5.01 -7.23
CA LEU A 137 -9.74 3.78 -7.84
C LEU A 137 -10.91 3.20 -7.05
N GLN A 138 -10.91 3.25 -5.73
CA GLN A 138 -12.05 2.88 -4.90
C GLN A 138 -13.28 3.74 -5.23
N PHE A 139 -13.09 5.05 -5.31
CA PHE A 139 -14.16 5.97 -5.72
C PHE A 139 -14.67 5.68 -7.13
N PHE A 140 -13.76 5.48 -8.09
CA PHE A 140 -14.13 5.24 -9.49
C PHE A 140 -14.91 3.93 -9.65
N PHE A 141 -14.45 2.85 -9.00
CA PHE A 141 -15.07 1.53 -9.08
C PHE A 141 -16.16 1.29 -8.04
N MET A 142 -16.48 2.28 -7.19
CA MET A 142 -17.45 2.17 -6.10
C MET A 142 -17.11 1.03 -5.11
N ARG A 143 -15.83 0.88 -4.76
CA ARG A 143 -15.33 -0.22 -3.94
C ARG A 143 -14.81 0.26 -2.59
N GLY A 144 -15.72 0.74 -1.77
CA GLY A 144 -15.43 1.24 -0.43
C GLY A 144 -15.76 2.72 -0.27
N PHE A 145 -15.24 3.29 0.78
CA PHE A 145 -15.40 4.68 1.16
C PHE A 145 -14.06 5.39 0.86
N SER A 146 -14.07 6.44 0.06
CA SER A 146 -12.87 7.18 -0.31
C SER A 146 -12.67 8.37 0.63
N GLU A 147 -11.57 8.39 1.39
CA GLU A 147 -11.36 9.33 2.47
C GLU A 147 -10.00 10.03 2.41
N VAL A 148 -10.00 11.32 2.75
CA VAL A 148 -8.75 12.07 2.92
C VAL A 148 -7.98 11.58 4.14
N ASP A 149 -8.68 11.17 5.20
CA ASP A 149 -8.04 10.66 6.42
C ASP A 149 -7.23 9.40 6.15
N ASP A 150 -7.68 8.52 5.26
CA ASP A 150 -6.93 7.35 4.82
C ASP A 150 -5.61 7.73 4.15
N VAL A 151 -5.62 8.76 3.29
CA VAL A 151 -4.39 9.29 2.68
C VAL A 151 -3.42 9.80 3.72
N MET A 152 -3.93 10.45 4.77
CA MET A 152 -3.08 10.96 5.87
C MET A 152 -2.48 9.81 6.68
N HIS A 153 -3.28 8.83 7.09
CA HIS A 153 -2.84 7.68 7.87
C HIS A 153 -1.85 6.81 7.08
N ASN A 154 -2.13 6.53 5.82
CA ASN A 154 -1.26 5.78 4.93
C ASN A 154 0.09 6.48 4.73
N THR A 155 0.09 7.80 4.54
CA THR A 155 1.31 8.60 4.44
C THR A 155 2.12 8.57 5.73
N LEU A 156 1.47 8.65 6.89
CA LEU A 156 2.10 8.52 8.21
C LEU A 156 2.74 7.15 8.38
N GLY A 157 2.03 6.07 8.02
CA GLY A 157 2.56 4.71 8.05
C GLY A 157 3.82 4.55 7.21
N CYS A 158 3.81 5.13 6.01
CA CYS A 158 4.96 5.13 5.12
C CYS A 158 6.17 5.86 5.76
N LEU A 159 5.98 6.99 6.40
CA LEU A 159 7.03 7.71 7.14
C LEU A 159 7.56 6.88 8.30
N ILE A 160 6.70 6.26 9.10
CA ILE A 160 7.10 5.39 10.22
C ILE A 160 7.98 4.25 9.71
N GLY A 161 7.56 3.54 8.65
CA GLY A 161 8.35 2.46 8.06
C GLY A 161 9.74 2.91 7.62
N TRP A 162 9.83 4.06 6.99
CA TRP A 162 11.11 4.64 6.59
C TRP A 162 12.02 4.96 7.79
N PHE A 163 11.47 5.52 8.87
CA PHE A 163 12.24 5.80 10.09
C PHE A 163 12.77 4.53 10.76
N LEU A 164 12.01 3.43 10.74
CA LEU A 164 12.45 2.15 11.30
C LEU A 164 13.70 1.61 10.60
N VAL A 165 13.77 1.69 9.28
CA VAL A 165 14.97 1.30 8.52
C VAL A 165 16.17 2.15 8.89
N LYS A 166 15.98 3.46 9.02
CA LYS A 166 17.08 4.36 9.40
C LYS A 166 17.69 4.03 10.76
N GLY A 167 16.84 3.80 11.75
CA GLY A 167 17.31 3.40 13.09
C GLY A 167 18.13 2.11 13.06
N SER A 168 17.74 1.14 12.23
CA SER A 168 18.45 -0.12 12.08
C SER A 168 19.80 0.04 11.38
N LEU A 169 19.87 0.80 10.30
CA LEU A 169 21.11 1.01 9.54
C LEU A 169 22.16 1.84 10.31
N THR A 170 21.72 2.74 11.17
CA THR A 170 22.63 3.53 12.02
C THR A 170 23.29 2.67 13.08
N LYS A 171 22.54 1.73 13.68
CA LYS A 171 23.08 0.79 14.69
C LYS A 171 24.14 -0.16 14.11
N VAL A 172 23.90 -0.71 12.93
CA VAL A 172 24.83 -1.65 12.24
C VAL A 172 26.17 -0.98 11.87
N ARG A 173 26.21 0.34 11.67
CA ARG A 173 27.44 1.08 11.37
C ARG A 173 28.21 1.54 12.60
N ALA A 174 27.57 1.50 13.79
CA ALA A 174 28.20 1.90 15.06
C ALA A 174 28.86 0.73 15.80
N THR A 175 28.64 -0.52 15.34
CA THR A 175 29.32 -1.75 15.78
C THR A 175 30.39 -2.15 14.79
#